data_86ab7f5aa2db043d1a428151446e40de
#
_entry.id   86ab7f5aa2db043d1a428151446e40de
#
_cell.length_a   1.000
_cell.length_b   1.000
_cell.length_c   1.000
_cell.angle_alpha   90.00
_cell.angle_beta   90.00
_cell.angle_gamma   90.00
#
_symmetry.space_group_name_H-M   'P 1'
#
loop_
_entity.id
_entity.type
_entity.pdbx_description
1 polymer ?
#
loop_
_entity_poly.entity_id
_entity_poly.type
_entity_poly.pdbx_seq_one_letter_code
_entity_poly.pdbx_strand_id
1 'polypeptide(L)'
;MSYTFSVEGFKKTYLELEPLYRQHYKEMTDRLSAAGINYSPYNPRLEEYGNASDGGWLLTFVLRNDGAACGYINVYVTNDMHNNDLIAQEDTVFVVKEHRNGVGKKLVKFGIEELKSRGVKRLNVSAMTDLRVAKLWKRMGFKEAATQMTYQF
;
A
#
# COMPACT_ATOMS: atom_id res chain seq x y z
N MET A 1 -18.15 -16.69 0.13
CA MET A 1 -17.33 -15.49 -0.12
C MET A 1 -16.33 -15.77 -1.22
N SER A 2 -16.31 -14.91 -2.21
CA SER A 2 -15.39 -15.04 -3.35
C SER A 2 -14.47 -13.83 -3.39
N TYR A 3 -13.19 -14.07 -3.15
CA TYR A 3 -12.16 -13.03 -3.23
C TYR A 3 -11.48 -13.05 -4.59
N THR A 4 -11.30 -11.86 -5.16
CA THR A 4 -10.53 -11.67 -6.39
C THR A 4 -9.45 -10.63 -6.19
N PHE A 5 -8.39 -10.73 -6.99
CA PHE A 5 -7.23 -9.84 -6.94
C PHE A 5 -6.96 -9.35 -8.35
N SER A 6 -6.76 -8.05 -8.53
CA SER A 6 -6.51 -7.48 -9.85
C SER A 6 -5.65 -6.23 -9.77
N VAL A 7 -4.96 -5.92 -10.87
CA VAL A 7 -4.30 -4.63 -11.06
C VAL A 7 -5.29 -3.71 -11.74
N GLU A 8 -5.59 -2.57 -11.12
CA GLU A 8 -6.59 -1.62 -11.65
C GLU A 8 -6.03 -0.21 -11.67
N GLY A 9 -6.44 0.58 -12.67
CA GLY A 9 -6.00 1.97 -12.78
C GLY A 9 -6.57 2.85 -11.68
N PHE A 10 -5.77 3.77 -11.14
CA PHE A 10 -6.17 4.65 -10.05
C PHE A 10 -7.41 5.48 -10.40
N LYS A 11 -7.41 6.12 -11.58
CA LYS A 11 -8.55 6.96 -12.00
C LYS A 11 -9.86 6.17 -12.09
N LYS A 12 -9.78 4.91 -12.51
CA LYS A 12 -10.95 4.04 -12.65
C LYS A 12 -11.53 3.63 -11.30
N THR A 13 -10.68 3.43 -10.29
CA THR A 13 -11.09 2.80 -9.02
C THR A 13 -11.21 3.76 -7.86
N TYR A 14 -10.69 5.00 -7.98
CA TYR A 14 -10.58 5.91 -6.83
C TYR A 14 -11.92 6.17 -6.15
N LEU A 15 -12.99 6.45 -6.90
CA LEU A 15 -14.29 6.78 -6.29
C LEU A 15 -14.83 5.62 -5.45
N GLU A 16 -14.62 4.40 -5.90
CA GLU A 16 -15.02 3.20 -5.13
C GLU A 16 -14.13 3.01 -3.90
N LEU A 17 -12.83 3.28 -4.03
CA LEU A 17 -11.85 3.07 -2.97
C LEU A 17 -11.76 4.23 -1.98
N GLU A 18 -12.30 5.40 -2.29
CA GLU A 18 -12.17 6.59 -1.44
C GLU A 18 -12.54 6.34 0.03
N PRO A 19 -13.65 5.68 0.36
CA PRO A 19 -13.97 5.40 1.76
C PRO A 19 -12.89 4.59 2.47
N LEU A 20 -12.23 3.67 1.74
CA LEU A 20 -11.13 2.86 2.26
C LEU A 20 -9.88 3.71 2.49
N TYR A 21 -9.57 4.62 1.56
CA TYR A 21 -8.45 5.54 1.71
C TYR A 21 -8.62 6.44 2.94
N ARG A 22 -9.83 6.96 3.16
CA ARG A 22 -10.13 7.78 4.34
C ARG A 22 -10.03 6.99 5.63
N GLN A 23 -10.55 5.77 5.66
CA GLN A 23 -10.46 4.90 6.81
C GLN A 23 -9.01 4.54 7.14
N HIS A 24 -8.22 4.21 6.12
CA HIS A 24 -6.79 3.95 6.29
C HIS A 24 -6.07 5.16 6.87
N TYR A 25 -6.31 6.33 6.30
CA TYR A 25 -5.67 7.57 6.76
C TYR A 25 -6.00 7.85 8.23
N LYS A 26 -7.26 7.67 8.61
CA LYS A 26 -7.69 7.84 10.01
C LYS A 26 -6.98 6.87 10.95
N GLU A 27 -6.94 5.59 10.61
CA GLU A 27 -6.27 4.58 11.45
C GLU A 27 -4.77 4.88 11.60
N MET A 28 -4.12 5.27 10.51
CA MET A 28 -2.70 5.61 10.50
C MET A 28 -2.43 6.86 11.34
N THR A 29 -3.19 7.93 11.14
CA THR A 29 -2.97 9.18 11.87
C THR A 29 -3.30 9.05 13.34
N ASP A 30 -4.28 8.22 13.72
CA ASP A 30 -4.56 7.93 15.12
C ASP A 30 -3.36 7.24 15.79
N ARG A 31 -2.73 6.26 15.12
CA ARG A 31 -1.52 5.61 15.64
C ARG A 31 -0.34 6.57 15.76
N LEU A 32 -0.12 7.39 14.74
CA LEU A 32 0.98 8.36 14.73
C LEU A 32 0.78 9.43 15.79
N SER A 33 -0.44 9.90 15.97
CA SER A 33 -0.80 10.87 17.01
C SER A 33 -0.48 10.32 18.40
N ALA A 34 -0.76 9.05 18.65
CA ALA A 34 -0.41 8.39 19.90
C ALA A 34 1.12 8.33 20.13
N ALA A 35 1.90 8.36 19.05
CA ALA A 35 3.37 8.43 19.09
C ALA A 35 3.92 9.87 19.10
N GLY A 36 3.05 10.88 19.18
CA GLY A 36 3.44 12.28 19.18
C GLY A 36 3.70 12.88 17.80
N ILE A 37 3.27 12.21 16.74
CA ILE A 37 3.44 12.68 15.36
C ILE A 37 2.06 13.05 14.80
N ASN A 38 1.90 14.31 14.39
CA ASN A 38 0.61 14.83 13.94
C ASN A 38 0.62 15.10 12.43
N TYR A 39 -0.41 14.60 11.76
CA TYR A 39 -0.60 14.80 10.32
C TYR A 39 -1.75 15.78 10.08
N SER A 40 -1.65 16.55 8.99
CA SER A 40 -2.72 17.40 8.51
C SER A 40 -3.94 16.57 8.09
N PRO A 41 -5.14 17.18 8.02
CA PRO A 41 -6.33 16.47 7.54
C PRO A 41 -6.13 15.84 6.16
N TYR A 42 -6.89 14.78 5.88
CA TYR A 42 -6.87 14.09 4.60
C TYR A 42 -7.12 15.07 3.44
N ASN A 43 -6.15 15.17 2.54
CA ASN A 43 -6.21 16.04 1.37
C ASN A 43 -5.30 15.47 0.27
N PRO A 44 -5.71 14.41 -0.42
CA PRO A 44 -4.84 13.68 -1.34
C PRO A 44 -4.56 14.46 -2.62
N ARG A 45 -3.37 14.24 -3.18
CA ARG A 45 -2.95 14.80 -4.46
C ARG A 45 -3.47 13.89 -5.60
N LEU A 46 -4.77 13.98 -5.88
CA LEU A 46 -5.45 13.06 -6.80
C LEU A 46 -4.93 13.14 -8.24
N GLU A 47 -4.61 14.34 -8.70
CA GLU A 47 -4.06 14.52 -10.05
C GLU A 47 -2.72 13.81 -10.19
N GLU A 48 -1.85 13.93 -9.20
CA GLU A 48 -0.53 13.28 -9.23
C GLU A 48 -0.65 11.77 -9.15
N TYR A 49 -1.54 11.24 -8.31
CA TYR A 49 -1.83 9.81 -8.29
C TYR A 49 -2.34 9.31 -9.64
N GLY A 50 -3.26 10.05 -10.23
CA GLY A 50 -3.80 9.71 -11.55
C GLY A 50 -2.74 9.71 -12.64
N ASN A 51 -1.89 10.73 -12.67
CA ASN A 51 -0.80 10.82 -13.63
C ASN A 51 0.24 9.70 -13.42
N ALA A 52 0.55 9.37 -12.19
CA ALA A 52 1.45 8.29 -11.85
C ALA A 52 0.90 6.93 -12.32
N SER A 53 -0.38 6.71 -12.14
CA SER A 53 -1.06 5.49 -12.59
C SER A 53 -1.07 5.40 -14.12
N ASP A 54 -1.45 6.48 -14.79
CA ASP A 54 -1.45 6.54 -16.26
C ASP A 54 -0.05 6.35 -16.83
N GLY A 55 0.97 6.87 -16.15
CA GLY A 55 2.36 6.74 -16.54
C GLY A 55 2.98 5.37 -16.26
N GLY A 56 2.27 4.50 -15.56
CA GLY A 56 2.72 3.14 -15.27
C GLY A 56 3.69 3.01 -14.09
N TRP A 57 3.94 4.08 -13.34
CA TRP A 57 4.84 4.03 -12.18
C TRP A 57 4.11 4.06 -10.82
N LEU A 58 2.79 4.08 -10.83
CA LEU A 58 1.95 3.73 -9.67
C LEU A 58 1.07 2.54 -10.07
N LEU A 59 1.15 1.47 -9.29
CA LEU A 59 0.30 0.30 -9.47
C LEU A 59 -0.65 0.18 -8.29
N THR A 60 -1.92 -0.08 -8.58
CA THR A 60 -2.93 -0.34 -7.56
C THR A 60 -3.39 -1.79 -7.67
N PHE A 61 -3.15 -2.57 -6.63
CA PHE A 61 -3.66 -3.94 -6.51
C PHE A 61 -4.94 -3.89 -5.69
N VAL A 62 -6.02 -4.41 -6.24
CA VAL A 62 -7.35 -4.32 -5.61
C VAL A 62 -7.82 -5.70 -5.18
N LEU A 63 -8.28 -5.77 -3.93
CA LEU A 63 -8.93 -6.94 -3.36
C LEU A 63 -10.44 -6.71 -3.40
N ARG A 64 -11.17 -7.65 -3.99
CA ARG A 64 -12.64 -7.61 -4.03
C ARG A 64 -13.22 -8.85 -3.38
N ASN A 65 -14.33 -8.66 -2.69
CA ASN A 65 -15.15 -9.75 -2.17
C ASN A 65 -16.51 -9.66 -2.86
N ASP A 66 -16.85 -10.70 -3.63
CA ASP A 66 -18.09 -10.75 -4.42
C ASP A 66 -18.28 -9.47 -5.27
N GLY A 67 -17.20 -8.98 -5.87
CA GLY A 67 -17.17 -7.81 -6.73
C GLY A 67 -16.98 -6.47 -6.04
N ALA A 68 -17.17 -6.38 -4.73
CA ALA A 68 -17.01 -5.12 -3.99
C ALA A 68 -15.58 -4.98 -3.44
N ALA A 69 -14.97 -3.82 -3.67
CA ALA A 69 -13.63 -3.56 -3.18
C ALA A 69 -13.59 -3.55 -1.64
N CYS A 70 -12.69 -4.34 -1.06
CA CYS A 70 -12.52 -4.41 0.39
C CYS A 70 -11.05 -4.29 0.84
N GLY A 71 -10.14 -4.06 -0.09
CA GLY A 71 -8.74 -3.81 0.22
C GLY A 71 -7.96 -3.37 -1.00
N TYR A 72 -6.79 -2.80 -0.76
CA TYR A 72 -5.92 -2.35 -1.85
C TYR A 72 -4.47 -2.24 -1.38
N ILE A 73 -3.57 -2.24 -2.36
CA ILE A 73 -2.17 -1.84 -2.18
C ILE A 73 -1.83 -0.86 -3.28
N ASN A 74 -1.23 0.26 -2.92
CA ASN A 74 -0.60 1.17 -3.87
C ASN A 74 0.91 1.05 -3.73
N VAL A 75 1.60 0.87 -4.83
CA VAL A 75 3.06 0.84 -4.88
C VAL A 75 3.58 1.76 -5.99
N TYR A 76 4.69 2.44 -5.71
CA TYR A 76 5.44 3.16 -6.73
C TYR A 76 6.52 2.24 -7.29
N VAL A 77 6.71 2.28 -8.60
CA VAL A 77 7.74 1.52 -9.30
C VAL A 77 8.68 2.51 -9.97
N THR A 78 9.96 2.44 -9.65
CA THR A 78 10.96 3.36 -10.16
C THR A 78 12.32 2.65 -10.23
N ASN A 79 13.29 3.34 -10.81
CA ASN A 79 14.67 2.84 -10.86
C ASN A 79 15.47 3.41 -9.69
N ASP A 80 16.21 2.54 -9.02
CA ASP A 80 17.09 2.95 -7.92
C ASP A 80 18.17 3.90 -8.48
N MET A 81 18.31 5.05 -7.85
CA MET A 81 19.24 6.08 -8.30
C MET A 81 20.71 5.65 -8.19
N HIS A 82 21.01 4.64 -7.39
CA HIS A 82 22.40 4.21 -7.17
C HIS A 82 22.84 3.12 -8.15
N ASN A 83 21.92 2.29 -8.64
CA ASN A 83 22.28 1.13 -9.45
C ASN A 83 21.35 0.85 -10.63
N ASN A 84 20.32 1.68 -10.80
CA ASN A 84 19.30 1.56 -11.86
C ASN A 84 18.45 0.28 -11.79
N ASP A 85 18.47 -0.45 -10.68
CA ASP A 85 17.57 -1.57 -10.48
C ASP A 85 16.11 -1.09 -10.46
N LEU A 86 15.22 -1.86 -11.05
CA LEU A 86 13.78 -1.59 -10.93
C LEU A 86 13.33 -2.00 -9.53
N ILE A 87 12.79 -1.05 -8.77
CA ILE A 87 12.36 -1.24 -7.39
C ILE A 87 10.93 -0.76 -7.19
N ALA A 88 10.27 -1.29 -6.19
CA ALA A 88 8.94 -0.84 -5.79
C ALA A 88 8.94 -0.36 -4.34
N GLN A 89 8.15 0.67 -4.07
CA GLN A 89 7.97 1.24 -2.75
C GLN A 89 6.49 1.24 -2.42
N GLU A 90 6.11 0.58 -1.34
CA GLU A 90 4.73 0.59 -0.87
C GLU A 90 4.37 2.01 -0.40
N ASP A 91 3.25 2.53 -0.91
CA ASP A 91 2.65 3.78 -0.47
C ASP A 91 1.62 3.49 0.62
N THR A 92 0.69 2.59 0.33
CA THR A 92 -0.37 2.19 1.27
C THR A 92 -0.75 0.73 1.07
N VAL A 93 -1.12 0.08 2.17
CA VAL A 93 -1.76 -1.22 2.16
C VAL A 93 -2.89 -1.20 3.17
N PHE A 94 -4.08 -1.61 2.75
CA PHE A 94 -5.25 -1.57 3.61
C PHE A 94 -6.25 -2.66 3.24
N VAL A 95 -6.82 -3.31 4.27
CA VAL A 95 -7.94 -4.22 4.13
C VAL A 95 -8.97 -3.80 5.17
N VAL A 96 -10.24 -3.71 4.78
CA VAL A 96 -11.30 -3.37 5.73
C VAL A 96 -11.35 -4.38 6.87
N LYS A 97 -11.69 -3.90 8.06
CA LYS A 97 -11.58 -4.68 9.31
C LYS A 97 -12.33 -6.01 9.23
N GLU A 98 -13.51 -6.03 8.61
CA GLU A 98 -14.36 -7.21 8.48
C GLU A 98 -13.72 -8.32 7.65
N HIS A 99 -12.74 -7.99 6.83
CA HIS A 99 -12.02 -8.92 5.96
C HIS A 99 -10.57 -9.19 6.40
N ARG A 100 -10.19 -8.77 7.61
CA ARG A 100 -8.84 -9.01 8.16
C ARG A 100 -8.71 -10.41 8.77
N ASN A 101 -8.96 -11.42 7.93
CA ASN A 101 -9.00 -12.84 8.32
C ASN A 101 -7.95 -13.68 7.59
N GLY A 102 -6.82 -13.06 7.24
CA GLY A 102 -5.73 -13.69 6.48
C GLY A 102 -5.72 -13.37 4.99
N VAL A 103 -6.76 -12.76 4.44
CA VAL A 103 -6.81 -12.42 3.01
C VAL A 103 -5.83 -11.30 2.66
N GLY A 104 -5.49 -10.43 3.62
CA GLY A 104 -4.46 -9.40 3.40
C GLY A 104 -3.11 -10.00 3.01
N LYS A 105 -2.74 -11.13 3.59
CA LYS A 105 -1.53 -11.86 3.20
C LYS A 105 -1.60 -12.33 1.75
N LYS A 106 -2.76 -12.78 1.31
CA LYS A 106 -2.98 -13.19 -0.09
C LYS A 106 -2.89 -12.02 -1.05
N LEU A 107 -3.42 -10.85 -0.65
CA LEU A 107 -3.31 -9.62 -1.43
C LEU A 107 -1.85 -9.21 -1.61
N VAL A 108 -1.06 -9.23 -0.53
CA VAL A 108 0.37 -8.90 -0.60
C VAL A 108 1.10 -9.90 -1.49
N LYS A 109 0.78 -11.19 -1.37
CA LYS A 109 1.39 -12.23 -2.22
C LYS A 109 1.06 -12.00 -3.70
N PHE A 110 -0.17 -11.64 -4.01
CA PHE A 110 -0.56 -11.26 -5.37
C PHE A 110 0.29 -10.10 -5.88
N GLY A 111 0.44 -9.04 -5.07
CA GLY A 111 1.28 -7.89 -5.44
C GLY A 111 2.73 -8.26 -5.67
N ILE A 112 3.30 -9.10 -4.82
CA ILE A 112 4.68 -9.59 -4.97
C ILE A 112 4.85 -10.33 -6.30
N GLU A 113 3.94 -11.23 -6.65
CA GLU A 113 4.00 -11.98 -7.90
C GLU A 113 3.88 -11.06 -9.13
N GLU A 114 2.98 -10.07 -9.07
CA GLU A 114 2.84 -9.07 -10.14
C GLU A 114 4.12 -8.25 -10.32
N LEU A 115 4.71 -7.78 -9.23
CA LEU A 115 5.94 -6.99 -9.28
C LEU A 115 7.10 -7.83 -9.80
N LYS A 116 7.21 -9.08 -9.37
CA LYS A 116 8.22 -10.01 -9.84
C LYS A 116 8.10 -10.23 -11.36
N SER A 117 6.89 -10.41 -11.86
CA SER A 117 6.65 -10.61 -13.29
C SER A 117 7.04 -9.38 -14.14
N ARG A 118 7.08 -8.21 -13.52
CA ARG A 118 7.47 -6.94 -14.18
C ARG A 118 8.97 -6.65 -14.07
N GLY A 119 9.76 -7.56 -13.47
CA GLY A 119 11.19 -7.39 -13.33
C GLY A 119 11.62 -6.57 -12.11
N VAL A 120 10.71 -6.29 -11.18
CA VAL A 120 11.06 -5.59 -9.94
C VAL A 120 11.96 -6.47 -9.08
N LYS A 121 13.09 -5.92 -8.63
CA LYS A 121 14.09 -6.64 -7.83
C LYS A 121 13.89 -6.51 -6.33
N ARG A 122 13.30 -5.42 -5.86
CA ARG A 122 13.04 -5.19 -4.44
C ARG A 122 11.70 -4.51 -4.25
N LEU A 123 10.98 -4.91 -3.22
CA LEU A 123 9.80 -4.21 -2.73
C LEU A 123 10.09 -3.75 -1.30
N ASN A 124 10.04 -2.44 -1.08
CA ASN A 124 10.18 -1.84 0.24
C ASN A 124 8.79 -1.59 0.83
N VAL A 125 8.61 -1.96 2.08
CA VAL A 125 7.35 -1.77 2.82
C VAL A 125 7.64 -1.09 4.16
N SER A 126 6.60 -0.49 4.75
CA SER A 126 6.70 0.10 6.08
C SER A 126 5.55 -0.36 6.97
N ALA A 127 5.70 -0.18 8.27
CA ALA A 127 4.69 -0.59 9.23
C ALA A 127 4.03 0.60 9.95
N MET A 128 4.54 1.81 9.80
CA MET A 128 4.01 3.05 10.36
C MET A 128 3.57 2.90 11.83
N THR A 129 4.50 2.44 12.68
CA THR A 129 4.27 2.17 14.12
C THR A 129 3.30 1.02 14.44
N ASP A 130 2.88 0.25 13.46
CA ASP A 130 2.00 -0.90 13.67
C ASP A 130 2.81 -2.19 13.78
N LEU A 131 3.00 -2.69 15.00
CA LEU A 131 3.79 -3.90 15.27
C LEU A 131 3.17 -5.15 14.66
N ARG A 132 1.85 -5.20 14.49
CA ARG A 132 1.18 -6.35 13.84
C ARG A 132 1.54 -6.41 12.38
N VAL A 133 1.57 -5.27 11.71
CA VAL A 133 1.98 -5.18 10.31
C VAL A 133 3.47 -5.53 10.17
N ALA A 134 4.32 -5.04 11.06
CA ALA A 134 5.74 -5.39 11.07
C ALA A 134 5.95 -6.91 11.19
N LYS A 135 5.20 -7.58 12.06
CA LYS A 135 5.24 -9.04 12.20
C LYS A 135 4.77 -9.76 10.94
N LEU A 136 3.73 -9.24 10.29
CA LEU A 136 3.23 -9.79 9.03
C LEU A 136 4.32 -9.73 7.95
N TRP A 137 4.97 -8.58 7.79
CA TRP A 137 6.05 -8.43 6.82
C TRP A 137 7.16 -9.46 7.07
N LYS A 138 7.60 -9.61 8.31
CA LYS A 138 8.64 -10.60 8.66
C LYS A 138 8.21 -12.03 8.33
N ARG A 139 6.97 -12.40 8.63
CA ARG A 139 6.42 -13.73 8.30
C ARG A 139 6.36 -14.00 6.81
N MET A 140 6.23 -12.95 6.01
CA MET A 140 6.20 -13.04 4.54
C MET A 140 7.59 -13.03 3.91
N GLY A 141 8.65 -12.97 4.72
CA GLY A 141 10.02 -13.01 4.24
C GLY A 141 10.68 -11.64 4.05
N PHE A 142 10.02 -10.55 4.43
CA PHE A 142 10.65 -9.24 4.42
C PHE A 142 11.68 -9.12 5.55
N LYS A 143 12.80 -8.49 5.23
CA LYS A 143 13.90 -8.24 6.18
C LYS A 143 13.94 -6.76 6.53
N GLU A 144 14.29 -6.44 7.76
CA GLU A 144 14.47 -5.05 8.17
C GLU A 144 15.65 -4.43 7.41
N ALA A 145 15.38 -3.37 6.65
CA ALA A 145 16.37 -2.70 5.82
C ALA A 145 16.70 -1.30 6.31
N ALA A 146 15.79 -0.66 7.06
CA ALA A 146 15.97 0.72 7.52
C ALA A 146 15.06 1.00 8.72
N THR A 147 15.41 2.06 9.46
CA THR A 147 14.53 2.67 10.45
C THR A 147 14.19 4.07 9.97
N GLN A 148 12.91 4.36 9.81
CA GLN A 148 12.43 5.69 9.46
C GLN A 148 12.15 6.49 10.72
N MET A 149 12.62 7.74 10.77
CA MET A 149 12.37 8.66 11.87
C MET A 149 11.82 9.96 11.32
N THR A 150 10.96 10.62 12.09
CA THR A 150 10.31 11.86 11.70
C THR A 150 10.66 12.98 12.65
N TYR A 151 11.10 14.11 12.12
CA TYR A 151 11.22 15.36 12.86
C TYR A 151 10.07 16.27 12.41
N GLN A 152 9.26 16.71 13.37
CA GLN A 152 8.11 17.55 13.06
C GLN A 152 8.42 19.01 13.37
N PHE A 153 8.16 19.88 12.39
CA PHE A 153 8.37 21.33 12.50
C PHE A 153 7.17 22.05 13.07
#